data_c11cc623c119dcba12c92ccce85ff217
#
_entry.id   c11cc623c119dcba12c92ccce85ff217
#
_cell.length_a   1.000
_cell.length_b   1.000
_cell.length_c   1.000
_cell.angle_alpha   90.00
_cell.angle_beta   90.00
_cell.angle_gamma   90.00
#
_symmetry.space_group_name_H-M   'P 1'
#
loop_
_entity.id
_entity.type
_entity.pdbx_description
1 polymer ?
#
loop_
_entity_poly.entity_id
_entity_poly.type
_entity_poly.pdbx_seq_one_letter_code
_entity_poly.pdbx_strand_id
1 'polypeptide(L)'
;MGQLLATINLVKSNLGHDLKIAGALLTMYSKSNKISREVAEEVRKNFPGYVFNTVIPRAVVLAEAPRFGKTILQYAPESRAAQAYKDLAEEIINHNPIL
;
A
#
# COMPACT_ATOMS: atom_id res chain seq x y z
N MET A 1 14.52 2.15 4.20
CA MET A 1 13.76 3.40 3.97
C MET A 1 14.49 4.36 3.03
N GLY A 2 15.79 4.54 3.20
CA GLY A 2 16.55 5.48 2.37
C GLY A 2 16.46 5.21 0.88
N GLN A 3 16.49 3.96 0.46
CA GLN A 3 16.41 3.62 -0.97
C GLN A 3 15.06 4.01 -1.59
N LEU A 4 13.97 3.83 -0.86
CA LEU A 4 12.64 4.20 -1.34
C LEU A 4 12.54 5.70 -1.57
N LEU A 5 12.99 6.48 -0.60
CA LEU A 5 12.96 7.94 -0.70
C LEU A 5 13.88 8.44 -1.81
N ALA A 6 15.05 7.82 -1.98
CA ALA A 6 15.96 8.16 -3.06
C ALA A 6 15.34 7.89 -4.43
N THR A 7 14.61 6.77 -4.58
CA THR A 7 13.93 6.43 -5.82
C THR A 7 12.85 7.47 -6.15
N ILE A 8 12.07 7.88 -5.16
CA ILE A 8 11.03 8.89 -5.35
C ILE A 8 11.64 10.22 -5.78
N ASN A 9 12.73 10.63 -5.15
CA ASN A 9 13.42 11.86 -5.52
C ASN A 9 13.97 11.81 -6.93
N LEU A 10 14.50 10.66 -7.36
CA LEU A 10 14.99 10.48 -8.71
C LEU A 10 13.86 10.62 -9.74
N VAL A 11 12.70 10.03 -9.45
CA VAL A 11 11.52 10.13 -10.31
C VAL A 11 11.08 11.59 -10.44
N LYS A 12 11.02 12.32 -9.34
CA LYS A 12 10.69 13.76 -9.34
C LYS A 12 11.62 14.53 -10.26
N SER A 13 12.92 14.31 -10.12
CA SER A 13 13.93 15.02 -10.91
C SER A 13 13.79 14.73 -12.40
N ASN A 14 13.60 13.46 -12.76
CA ASN A 14 13.56 13.04 -14.15
C ASN A 14 12.28 13.45 -14.87
N LEU A 15 11.16 13.47 -14.17
CA LEU A 15 9.87 13.81 -14.75
C LEU A 15 9.56 15.30 -14.70
N GLY A 16 10.31 16.07 -13.91
CA GLY A 16 10.05 17.49 -13.73
C GLY A 16 8.74 17.78 -13.02
N HIS A 17 8.16 16.79 -12.34
CA HIS A 17 6.94 16.94 -11.57
C HIS A 17 7.23 17.01 -10.09
N ASP A 18 6.43 17.78 -9.39
CA ASP A 18 6.50 17.88 -7.94
C ASP A 18 5.65 16.79 -7.33
N LEU A 19 6.25 15.62 -7.10
CA LEU A 19 5.57 14.50 -6.49
C LEU A 19 5.45 14.68 -4.99
N LYS A 20 4.26 14.43 -4.47
CA LYS A 20 4.01 14.47 -3.03
C LYS A 20 3.71 13.06 -2.53
N ILE A 21 4.27 12.74 -1.37
CA ILE A 21 4.03 11.44 -0.74
C ILE A 21 2.81 11.57 0.16
N ALA A 22 1.70 10.91 -0.22
CA ALA A 22 0.48 10.90 0.58
C ALA A 22 0.62 10.03 1.83
N GLY A 23 1.42 8.96 1.73
CA GLY A 23 1.62 8.04 2.83
C GLY A 23 2.32 6.77 2.38
N ALA A 24 2.50 5.85 3.31
CA ALA A 24 3.07 4.54 3.04
C ALA A 24 2.04 3.45 3.29
N LEU A 25 1.95 2.49 2.37
CA LEU A 25 1.04 1.35 2.46
C LEU A 25 1.85 0.06 2.53
N LEU A 26 1.56 -0.77 3.53
CA LEU A 26 2.19 -2.08 3.66
C LEU A 26 1.42 -3.09 2.83
N THR A 27 2.09 -3.70 1.87
CA THR A 27 1.49 -4.72 1.00
C THR A 27 2.16 -6.07 1.23
N MET A 28 1.52 -7.14 0.75
CA MET A 28 2.02 -8.51 0.91
C MET A 28 2.30 -8.85 2.39
N TYR A 29 1.50 -8.28 3.28
CA TYR A 29 1.68 -8.46 4.70
C TYR A 29 1.17 -9.83 5.18
N SER A 30 1.95 -10.48 6.02
CA SER A 30 1.55 -11.74 6.66
C SER A 30 1.80 -11.65 8.16
N LYS A 31 0.75 -11.75 8.95
CA LYS A 31 0.83 -11.73 10.42
C LYS A 31 1.73 -12.80 10.99
N SER A 32 1.74 -13.97 10.36
CA SER A 32 2.55 -15.10 10.83
C SER A 32 4.01 -15.01 10.43
N ASN A 33 4.34 -14.12 9.51
CA ASN A 33 5.70 -13.95 9.03
C ASN A 33 6.45 -12.92 9.86
N LYS A 34 7.52 -13.36 10.50
CA LYS A 34 8.34 -12.50 11.37
C LYS A 34 8.90 -11.30 10.60
N ILE A 35 9.37 -11.53 9.37
CA ILE A 35 9.96 -10.46 8.55
C ILE A 35 8.91 -9.41 8.22
N SER A 36 7.68 -9.83 7.87
CA SER A 36 6.59 -8.89 7.62
C SER A 36 6.31 -8.01 8.83
N ARG A 37 6.28 -8.61 10.02
CA ARG A 37 6.05 -7.86 11.25
C ARG A 37 7.17 -6.87 11.54
N GLU A 38 8.42 -7.29 11.34
CA GLU A 38 9.58 -6.43 11.57
C GLU A 38 9.61 -5.26 10.59
N VAL A 39 9.33 -5.50 9.32
CA VAL A 39 9.27 -4.44 8.30
C VAL A 39 8.16 -3.45 8.63
N ALA A 40 6.98 -3.96 8.99
CA ALA A 40 5.85 -3.10 9.36
C ALA A 40 6.20 -2.20 10.54
N GLU A 41 6.83 -2.77 11.56
CA GLU A 41 7.24 -2.04 12.75
C GLU A 41 8.25 -0.95 12.40
N GLU A 42 9.25 -1.28 11.58
CA GLU A 42 10.26 -0.32 11.15
C GLU A 42 9.66 0.81 10.33
N VAL A 43 8.77 0.49 9.39
CA VAL A 43 8.10 1.51 8.57
C VAL A 43 7.28 2.44 9.45
N ARG A 44 6.48 1.89 10.37
CA ARG A 44 5.63 2.71 11.24
C ARG A 44 6.44 3.61 12.15
N LYS A 45 7.64 3.17 12.53
CA LYS A 45 8.50 3.90 13.45
C LYS A 45 9.33 4.97 12.74
N ASN A 46 9.83 4.67 11.55
CA ASN A 46 10.85 5.48 10.89
C ASN A 46 10.39 6.22 9.64
N PHE A 47 9.23 5.86 9.06
CA PHE A 47 8.77 6.55 7.87
C PHE A 47 8.38 7.99 8.20
N PRO A 48 8.93 8.98 7.48
CA PRO A 48 8.70 10.40 7.79
C PRO A 48 7.37 10.92 7.23
N GLY A 49 6.28 10.26 7.54
CA GLY A 49 4.98 10.64 7.06
C GLY A 49 3.91 9.70 7.58
N TYR A 50 2.73 9.78 6.97
CA TYR A 50 1.61 8.94 7.35
C TYR A 50 1.80 7.50 6.86
N VAL A 51 1.62 6.55 7.75
CA VAL A 51 1.58 5.13 7.40
C VAL A 51 0.15 4.66 7.57
N PHE A 52 -0.46 4.14 6.50
CA PHE A 52 -1.85 3.70 6.56
C PHE A 52 -2.01 2.57 7.56
N ASN A 53 -3.10 2.63 8.33
CA ASN A 53 -3.44 1.57 9.27
C ASN A 53 -3.84 0.30 8.53
N THR A 54 -4.46 0.46 7.37
CA THR A 54 -4.83 -0.66 6.50
C THR A 54 -3.57 -1.32 5.96
N VAL A 55 -3.53 -2.64 5.98
CA VAL A 55 -2.47 -3.42 5.34
C VAL A 55 -3.10 -4.30 4.27
N ILE A 56 -2.39 -4.50 3.16
CA ILE A 56 -2.86 -5.39 2.10
C ILE A 56 -2.23 -6.76 2.33
N PRO A 57 -3.03 -7.78 2.59
CA PRO A 57 -2.50 -9.10 2.90
C PRO A 57 -1.89 -9.77 1.66
N ARG A 58 -0.97 -10.69 1.93
CA ARG A 58 -0.45 -11.56 0.89
C ARG A 58 -1.56 -12.54 0.51
N ALA A 59 -2.02 -12.48 -0.74
CA ALA A 59 -3.14 -13.30 -1.19
C ALA A 59 -2.98 -13.69 -2.65
N VAL A 60 -3.22 -14.96 -2.94
CA VAL A 60 -3.10 -15.50 -4.30
C VAL A 60 -4.10 -14.82 -5.25
N VAL A 61 -5.29 -14.50 -4.76
CA VAL A 61 -6.32 -13.85 -5.59
C VAL A 61 -5.86 -12.51 -6.15
N LEU A 62 -4.95 -11.80 -5.46
CA LEU A 62 -4.40 -10.54 -5.96
C LEU A 62 -3.49 -10.75 -7.17
N ALA A 63 -2.81 -11.88 -7.23
CA ALA A 63 -1.99 -12.24 -8.38
C ALA A 63 -2.85 -12.79 -9.52
N GLU A 64 -3.97 -13.41 -9.21
CA GLU A 64 -4.87 -14.00 -10.20
C GLU A 64 -5.74 -12.98 -10.93
N ALA A 65 -6.25 -11.98 -10.22
CA ALA A 65 -7.20 -11.02 -10.78
C ALA A 65 -6.71 -10.37 -12.09
N PRO A 66 -5.47 -9.86 -12.21
CA PRO A 66 -5.00 -9.26 -13.46
C PRO A 66 -4.96 -10.24 -14.62
N ARG A 67 -4.77 -11.54 -14.36
CA ARG A 67 -4.75 -12.55 -15.41
C ARG A 67 -6.08 -12.66 -16.12
N PHE A 68 -7.16 -12.29 -15.47
CA PHE A 68 -8.50 -12.30 -16.03
C PHE A 68 -8.99 -10.89 -16.40
N GLY A 69 -8.10 -9.91 -16.35
CA GLY A 69 -8.43 -8.54 -16.68
C GLY A 69 -9.43 -7.91 -15.71
N LYS A 70 -9.41 -8.34 -14.44
CA LYS A 70 -10.36 -7.89 -13.43
C LYS A 70 -9.65 -7.24 -12.26
N THR A 71 -10.35 -6.33 -11.57
CA THR A 71 -9.90 -5.82 -10.28
C THR A 71 -10.19 -6.89 -9.22
N ILE A 72 -9.56 -6.74 -8.05
CA ILE A 72 -9.83 -7.67 -6.95
C ILE A 72 -11.30 -7.61 -6.51
N LEU A 73 -11.94 -6.45 -6.62
CA LEU A 73 -13.33 -6.27 -6.25
C LEU A 73 -14.28 -6.99 -7.22
N GLN A 74 -13.86 -7.12 -8.48
CA GLN A 74 -14.61 -7.85 -9.50
C GLN A 74 -14.36 -9.35 -9.43
N TYR A 75 -13.10 -9.72 -9.21
CA TYR A 75 -12.66 -11.11 -9.26
C TYR A 75 -13.03 -11.90 -8.00
N ALA A 76 -12.77 -11.32 -6.84
CA ALA A 76 -13.01 -11.97 -5.56
C ALA A 76 -13.56 -10.96 -4.54
N PRO A 77 -14.82 -10.49 -4.73
CA PRO A 77 -15.37 -9.40 -3.92
C PRO A 77 -15.54 -9.74 -2.44
N GLU A 78 -15.58 -11.01 -2.08
CA GLU A 78 -15.71 -11.45 -0.69
C GLU A 78 -14.39 -11.83 -0.05
N SER A 79 -13.28 -11.67 -0.77
CA SER A 79 -11.97 -12.01 -0.23
C SER A 79 -11.50 -10.98 0.80
N ARG A 80 -10.58 -11.39 1.65
CA ARG A 80 -9.94 -10.49 2.61
C ARG A 80 -9.15 -9.41 1.90
N ALA A 81 -8.57 -9.73 0.74
CA ALA A 81 -7.85 -8.76 -0.08
C ALA A 81 -8.79 -7.67 -0.60
N ALA A 82 -9.98 -8.04 -1.09
CA ALA A 82 -10.97 -7.06 -1.54
C ALA A 82 -11.39 -6.16 -0.38
N GLN A 83 -11.63 -6.72 0.79
CA GLN A 83 -11.99 -5.95 1.97
C GLN A 83 -10.88 -4.96 2.36
N ALA A 84 -9.62 -5.41 2.28
CA ALA A 84 -8.47 -4.56 2.58
C ALA A 84 -8.42 -3.34 1.65
N TYR A 85 -8.67 -3.52 0.35
CA TYR A 85 -8.70 -2.40 -0.59
C TYR A 85 -9.88 -1.45 -0.33
N LYS A 86 -11.03 -1.97 0.09
CA LYS A 86 -12.15 -1.12 0.51
C LYS A 86 -11.79 -0.30 1.74
N ASP A 87 -11.15 -0.93 2.71
CA ASP A 87 -10.70 -0.27 3.94
C ASP A 87 -9.67 0.81 3.62
N LEU A 88 -8.76 0.53 2.68
CA LEU A 88 -7.77 1.50 2.24
C LEU A 88 -8.43 2.72 1.61
N ALA A 89 -9.39 2.50 0.72
CA ALA A 89 -10.11 3.60 0.07
C ALA A 89 -10.80 4.48 1.11
N GLU A 90 -11.45 3.87 2.08
CA GLU A 90 -12.11 4.59 3.17
C GLU A 90 -11.11 5.38 4.01
N GLU A 91 -9.98 4.79 4.32
CA GLU A 91 -8.92 5.45 5.09
C GLU A 91 -8.35 6.64 4.33
N ILE A 92 -8.13 6.51 3.02
CA ILE A 92 -7.63 7.60 2.19
C ILE A 92 -8.61 8.76 2.19
N ILE A 93 -9.90 8.49 2.03
CA ILE A 93 -10.93 9.52 2.02
C ILE A 93 -10.98 10.23 3.36
N ASN A 94 -10.89 9.51 4.45
CA ASN A 94 -10.99 10.08 5.80
C ASN A 94 -9.73 10.84 6.21
N HIS A 95 -8.56 10.39 5.74
CA HIS A 95 -7.29 11.02 6.09
C HIS A 95 -6.95 12.21 5.21
N ASN A 96 -7.32 12.16 3.93
CA ASN A 96 -6.95 13.20 2.96
C ASN A 96 -8.20 13.96 2.48
N PRO A 97 -8.54 15.09 3.11
CA PRO A 97 -9.75 15.83 2.75
C PRO A 97 -9.70 16.49 1.36
N ILE A 98 -8.56 16.46 0.69
CA ILE A 98 -8.42 17.02 -0.65
C ILE A 98 -9.09 16.11 -1.69
N LEU A 99 -9.19 14.85 -1.38
CA LEU A 99 -9.89 13.91 -2.23
C LEU A 99 -11.40 14.00 -1.97
#